data_5ae742726f4ba206c3447f2b538534d0
#
_entry.id   5ae742726f4ba206c3447f2b538534d0
#
_cell.length_a   1.000
_cell.length_b   1.000
_cell.length_c   1.000
_cell.angle_alpha   90.00
_cell.angle_beta   90.00
_cell.angle_gamma   90.00
#
_symmetry.space_group_name_H-M   'P 1'
#
loop_
_entity.id
_entity.type
_entity.pdbx_description
1 polymer ?
#
loop_
_entity_poly.entity_id
_entity_poly.type
_entity_poly.pdbx_seq_one_letter_code
_entity_poly.pdbx_strand_id
1 'polypeptide(L)'
;LLIKDADLEWVFIDGTHIKAHQHSSGGNENAQAISKSVAGRATKIHLAVDAHGNPLTFILSDGTTHDVKVAPDLVDKVDLSNTEVLCADKGYDSDALRAHIEQARTRDNIPRKRNTKSSNDHMDWHLYKVRHLVENAFAKLKNYRAVATRFDKLKQSYENTVALACAYIWLKL
;
A
#
# COMPACT_ATOMS: atom_id res chain seq x y z
N LEU A 1 -5.54 -2.53 -18.86
CA LEU A 1 -5.07 -3.56 -19.82
C LEU A 1 -3.91 -4.39 -19.26
N LEU A 2 -2.94 -3.79 -18.53
CA LEU A 2 -1.77 -4.49 -17.96
C LEU A 2 -2.12 -5.40 -16.78
N ILE A 3 -3.16 -5.07 -16.01
CA ILE A 3 -3.62 -5.85 -14.83
C ILE A 3 -4.26 -7.19 -15.22
N LYS A 4 -4.56 -7.44 -16.48
CA LYS A 4 -5.17 -8.71 -16.94
C LYS A 4 -4.27 -9.93 -16.73
N ASP A 5 -2.95 -9.73 -16.63
CA ASP A 5 -1.95 -10.78 -16.43
C ASP A 5 -1.48 -10.84 -14.97
N ALA A 6 -2.21 -10.20 -14.03
CA ALA A 6 -1.89 -10.23 -12.62
C ALA A 6 -2.13 -11.62 -12.04
N ASP A 7 -1.16 -12.11 -11.27
CA ASP A 7 -1.33 -13.32 -10.45
C ASP A 7 -1.97 -12.91 -9.11
N LEU A 8 -3.27 -13.09 -9.00
CA LEU A 8 -4.06 -12.69 -7.83
C LEU A 8 -4.18 -13.79 -6.77
N GLU A 9 -3.48 -14.93 -6.90
CA GLU A 9 -3.50 -15.97 -5.88
C GLU A 9 -3.15 -15.40 -4.50
N TRP A 10 -2.14 -14.54 -4.45
CA TRP A 10 -1.75 -13.83 -3.24
C TRP A 10 -1.67 -12.32 -3.49
N VAL A 11 -2.20 -11.56 -2.55
CA VAL A 11 -2.11 -10.09 -2.58
C VAL A 11 -1.35 -9.61 -1.35
N PHE A 12 -0.38 -8.72 -1.55
CA PHE A 12 0.40 -8.12 -0.48
C PHE A 12 0.11 -6.62 -0.42
N ILE A 13 -0.19 -6.11 0.79
CA ILE A 13 -0.40 -4.68 1.00
C ILE A 13 0.59 -4.13 2.01
N ASP A 14 1.06 -2.91 1.77
CA ASP A 14 1.92 -2.17 2.70
C ASP A 14 1.86 -0.65 2.43
N GLY A 15 2.42 0.14 3.34
CA GLY A 15 2.49 1.58 3.24
C GLY A 15 3.91 2.11 3.36
N THR A 16 4.26 3.11 2.54
CA THR A 16 5.56 3.78 2.63
C THR A 16 5.44 5.29 2.68
N HIS A 17 6.27 5.93 3.48
CA HIS A 17 6.36 7.38 3.56
C HIS A 17 7.24 7.94 2.44
N ILE A 18 6.77 9.02 1.85
CA ILE A 18 7.49 9.79 0.83
C ILE A 18 7.65 11.20 1.36
N LYS A 19 8.88 11.69 1.35
CA LYS A 19 9.18 13.07 1.74
C LYS A 19 8.55 14.05 0.74
N ALA A 20 7.78 14.99 1.25
CA ALA A 20 7.26 16.09 0.47
C ALA A 20 8.25 17.26 0.50
N HIS A 21 8.72 17.68 -0.67
CA HIS A 21 9.64 18.81 -0.81
C HIS A 21 8.92 20.12 -0.40
N GLN A 22 9.66 21.10 0.07
CA GLN A 22 9.08 22.40 0.46
C GLN A 22 8.27 23.07 -0.66
N HIS A 23 8.63 22.85 -1.92
CA HIS A 23 7.89 23.37 -3.07
C HIS A 23 6.52 22.70 -3.27
N SER A 24 6.28 21.52 -2.71
CA SER A 24 4.97 20.86 -2.74
C SER A 24 4.01 21.42 -1.70
N SER A 25 4.49 22.20 -0.75
CA SER A 25 3.67 22.85 0.27
C SER A 25 3.15 24.20 -0.22
N GLY A 26 1.89 24.47 0.03
CA GLY A 26 1.20 25.73 -0.32
C GLY A 26 -0.24 25.45 -0.74
N GLY A 27 -1.18 25.95 0.05
CA GLY A 27 -2.61 25.67 -0.10
C GLY A 27 -3.16 24.82 1.05
N ASN A 28 -4.32 24.23 0.87
CA ASN A 28 -4.94 23.35 1.86
C ASN A 28 -4.22 21.99 1.89
N GLU A 29 -3.19 21.86 2.74
CA GLU A 29 -2.32 20.67 2.83
C GLU A 29 -3.13 19.40 3.10
N ASN A 30 -4.17 19.45 3.92
CA ASN A 30 -5.02 18.29 4.23
C ASN A 30 -5.72 17.73 2.99
N ALA A 31 -6.24 18.61 2.12
CA ALA A 31 -6.86 18.22 0.86
C ALA A 31 -5.83 17.65 -0.13
N GLN A 32 -4.54 17.93 0.07
CA GLN A 32 -3.46 17.49 -0.80
C GLN A 32 -2.72 16.25 -0.30
N ALA A 33 -3.21 15.58 0.75
CA ALA A 33 -2.58 14.40 1.35
C ALA A 33 -1.10 14.68 1.74
N ILE A 34 -0.83 15.82 2.36
CA ILE A 34 0.46 16.20 2.93
C ILE A 34 0.23 16.55 4.39
N SER A 35 1.00 15.95 5.29
CA SER A 35 1.01 16.31 6.71
C SER A 35 2.42 16.56 7.20
N LYS A 36 2.53 17.31 8.30
CA LYS A 36 3.79 17.55 8.98
C LYS A 36 3.95 16.52 10.10
N SER A 37 5.01 15.72 10.03
CA SER A 37 5.45 14.80 11.08
C SER A 37 6.72 15.34 11.74
N VAL A 38 7.22 14.64 12.77
CA VAL A 38 8.51 14.95 13.40
C VAL A 38 9.66 14.91 12.37
N ALA A 39 9.56 14.01 11.37
CA ALA A 39 10.54 13.85 10.28
C ALA A 39 10.36 14.85 9.13
N GLY A 40 9.40 15.78 9.23
CA GLY A 40 9.09 16.76 8.20
C GLY A 40 7.74 16.50 7.48
N ARG A 41 7.54 17.19 6.36
CA ARG A 41 6.34 16.99 5.54
C ARG A 41 6.42 15.70 4.75
N ALA A 42 5.34 14.92 4.76
CA ALA A 42 5.27 13.64 4.10
C ALA A 42 3.89 13.35 3.51
N THR A 43 3.90 12.58 2.43
CA THR A 43 2.77 11.84 1.89
C THR A 43 3.03 10.35 2.10
N LYS A 44 1.98 9.56 2.26
CA LYS A 44 2.09 8.10 2.35
C LYS A 44 1.47 7.46 1.12
N ILE A 45 2.17 6.49 0.55
CA ILE A 45 1.67 5.62 -0.51
C ILE A 45 1.31 4.29 0.14
N HIS A 46 0.04 3.89 0.04
CA HIS A 46 -0.42 2.55 0.35
C HIS A 46 -0.55 1.79 -0.95
N LEU A 47 0.09 0.65 -1.06
CA LEU A 47 0.23 -0.13 -2.30
C LEU A 47 -0.27 -1.54 -2.09
N ALA A 48 -1.02 -2.05 -3.06
CA ALA A 48 -1.30 -3.47 -3.22
C ALA A 48 -0.52 -4.01 -4.40
N VAL A 49 0.08 -5.20 -4.23
CA VAL A 49 0.81 -5.92 -5.28
C VAL A 49 0.32 -7.36 -5.41
N ASP A 50 0.49 -7.93 -6.59
CA ASP A 50 0.20 -9.33 -6.89
C ASP A 50 1.27 -10.31 -6.34
N ALA A 51 1.11 -11.61 -6.61
CA ALA A 51 2.02 -12.66 -6.19
C ALA A 51 3.43 -12.54 -6.81
N HIS A 52 3.60 -11.73 -7.86
CA HIS A 52 4.90 -11.42 -8.47
C HIS A 52 5.49 -10.08 -8.02
N GLY A 53 4.78 -9.33 -7.17
CA GLY A 53 5.18 -8.00 -6.71
C GLY A 53 4.91 -6.89 -7.72
N ASN A 54 4.01 -7.09 -8.68
CA ASN A 54 3.58 -6.05 -9.60
C ASN A 54 2.49 -5.19 -8.96
N PRO A 55 2.53 -3.85 -9.10
CA PRO A 55 1.54 -2.95 -8.53
C PRO A 55 0.14 -3.19 -9.09
N LEU A 56 -0.84 -3.47 -8.24
CA LEU A 56 -2.26 -3.61 -8.62
C LEU A 56 -2.98 -2.27 -8.52
N THR A 57 -2.89 -1.65 -7.36
CA THR A 57 -3.51 -0.36 -7.06
C THR A 57 -2.79 0.34 -5.92
N PHE A 58 -3.04 1.64 -5.78
CA PHE A 58 -2.51 2.41 -4.66
C PHE A 58 -3.49 3.50 -4.20
N ILE A 59 -3.27 3.98 -2.98
CA ILE A 59 -3.95 5.15 -2.40
C ILE A 59 -2.90 6.09 -1.79
N LEU A 60 -3.09 7.39 -1.98
CA LEU A 60 -2.30 8.41 -1.29
C LEU A 60 -3.06 8.93 -0.08
N SER A 61 -2.38 8.96 1.06
CA SER A 61 -2.83 9.63 2.27
C SER A 61 -1.79 10.62 2.77
N ASP A 62 -2.16 11.44 3.74
CA ASP A 62 -1.18 12.22 4.48
C ASP A 62 -0.26 11.30 5.29
N GLY A 63 0.94 11.80 5.63
CA GLY A 63 1.97 11.01 6.30
C GLY A 63 1.65 10.59 7.75
N THR A 64 0.58 11.13 8.36
CA THR A 64 0.17 10.80 9.73
C THR A 64 -0.98 9.78 9.78
N THR A 65 -1.62 9.51 8.64
CA THR A 65 -2.71 8.55 8.56
C THR A 65 -2.21 7.13 8.85
N HIS A 66 -2.87 6.44 9.78
CA HIS A 66 -2.59 5.04 10.09
C HIS A 66 -3.03 4.12 8.96
N ASP A 67 -2.21 3.10 8.64
CA ASP A 67 -2.45 2.16 7.55
C ASP A 67 -3.80 1.47 7.65
N VAL A 68 -4.19 1.06 8.84
CA VAL A 68 -5.46 0.37 9.10
C VAL A 68 -6.70 1.19 8.71
N LYS A 69 -6.59 2.53 8.64
CA LYS A 69 -7.71 3.39 8.23
C LYS A 69 -7.92 3.41 6.72
N VAL A 70 -6.85 3.23 5.96
CA VAL A 70 -6.86 3.26 4.49
C VAL A 70 -7.02 1.86 3.90
N ALA A 71 -6.71 0.84 4.69
CA ALA A 71 -6.72 -0.54 4.24
C ALA A 71 -8.06 -1.02 3.63
N PRO A 72 -9.23 -0.73 4.20
CA PRO A 72 -10.50 -1.13 3.58
C PRO A 72 -10.66 -0.55 2.18
N ASP A 73 -10.42 0.76 2.02
CA ASP A 73 -10.52 1.43 0.71
C ASP A 73 -9.51 0.90 -0.30
N LEU A 74 -8.33 0.46 0.17
CA LEU A 74 -7.32 -0.14 -0.69
C LEU A 74 -7.73 -1.54 -1.13
N VAL A 75 -8.29 -2.33 -0.22
CA VAL A 75 -8.80 -3.68 -0.48
C VAL A 75 -9.97 -3.63 -1.47
N ASP A 76 -10.89 -2.67 -1.32
CA ASP A 76 -12.03 -2.49 -2.22
C ASP A 76 -11.63 -2.16 -3.68
N LYS A 77 -10.41 -1.66 -3.88
CA LYS A 77 -9.87 -1.39 -5.22
C LYS A 77 -9.24 -2.60 -5.90
N VAL A 78 -9.06 -3.70 -5.17
CA VAL A 78 -8.51 -4.95 -5.69
C VAL A 78 -9.64 -5.94 -5.94
N ASP A 79 -9.68 -6.55 -7.11
CA ASP A 79 -10.59 -7.67 -7.34
C ASP A 79 -10.05 -8.92 -6.62
N LEU A 80 -10.61 -9.21 -5.44
CA LEU A 80 -10.23 -10.36 -4.63
C LEU A 80 -10.96 -11.66 -5.00
N SER A 81 -11.76 -11.69 -6.06
CA SER A 81 -12.57 -12.86 -6.43
C SER A 81 -11.75 -14.14 -6.66
N ASN A 82 -10.50 -14.00 -7.06
CA ASN A 82 -9.54 -15.10 -7.27
C ASN A 82 -8.36 -15.07 -6.27
N THR A 83 -8.50 -14.35 -5.16
CA THR A 83 -7.42 -14.21 -4.16
C THR A 83 -7.64 -15.18 -3.01
N GLU A 84 -6.68 -16.09 -2.81
CA GLU A 84 -6.71 -17.00 -1.68
C GLU A 84 -6.31 -16.32 -0.38
N VAL A 85 -5.24 -15.52 -0.42
CA VAL A 85 -4.65 -14.91 0.78
C VAL A 85 -4.26 -13.46 0.55
N LEU A 86 -4.65 -12.61 1.49
CA LEU A 86 -4.16 -11.24 1.59
C LEU A 86 -3.19 -11.11 2.77
N CYS A 87 -1.95 -10.69 2.46
CA CYS A 87 -0.89 -10.52 3.43
C CYS A 87 -0.64 -9.04 3.74
N ALA A 88 -0.50 -8.70 5.01
CA ALA A 88 -0.07 -7.38 5.45
C ALA A 88 0.77 -7.46 6.73
N ASP A 89 1.38 -6.35 7.12
CA ASP A 89 2.12 -6.29 8.37
C ASP A 89 1.18 -6.13 9.59
N LYS A 90 1.75 -6.23 10.80
CA LYS A 90 1.00 -6.06 12.06
C LYS A 90 0.40 -4.66 12.25
N GLY A 91 0.80 -3.67 11.47
CA GLY A 91 0.21 -2.33 11.46
C GLY A 91 -1.24 -2.35 11.00
N TYR A 92 -1.57 -3.34 10.17
CA TYR A 92 -2.91 -3.59 9.62
C TYR A 92 -3.79 -4.46 10.55
N ASP A 93 -3.30 -4.93 11.71
CA ASP A 93 -4.07 -5.77 12.62
C ASP A 93 -5.29 -5.04 13.17
N SER A 94 -6.46 -5.41 12.66
CA SER A 94 -7.78 -4.90 13.02
C SER A 94 -8.83 -5.96 12.73
N ASP A 95 -9.70 -6.24 13.70
CA ASP A 95 -10.78 -7.22 13.52
C ASP A 95 -11.78 -6.75 12.43
N ALA A 96 -11.99 -5.44 12.29
CA ALA A 96 -12.82 -4.88 11.23
C ALA A 96 -12.23 -5.14 9.84
N LEU A 97 -10.90 -4.99 9.66
CA LEU A 97 -10.25 -5.29 8.38
C LEU A 97 -10.29 -6.79 8.07
N ARG A 98 -10.08 -7.66 9.07
CA ARG A 98 -10.19 -9.12 8.88
C ARG A 98 -11.57 -9.52 8.42
N ALA A 99 -12.62 -9.01 9.09
CA ALA A 99 -14.00 -9.26 8.70
C ALA A 99 -14.29 -8.74 7.27
N HIS A 100 -13.70 -7.60 6.88
CA HIS A 100 -13.83 -7.06 5.54
C HIS A 100 -13.18 -7.96 4.47
N ILE A 101 -11.97 -8.49 4.73
CA ILE A 101 -11.28 -9.44 3.85
C ILE A 101 -12.05 -10.76 3.76
N GLU A 102 -12.57 -11.26 4.87
CA GLU A 102 -13.35 -12.50 4.93
C GLU A 102 -14.66 -12.41 4.11
N GLN A 103 -15.31 -11.23 4.08
CA GLN A 103 -16.48 -10.99 3.23
C GLN A 103 -16.19 -11.19 1.74
N ALA A 104 -14.95 -10.92 1.30
CA ALA A 104 -14.48 -11.22 -0.04
C ALA A 104 -14.10 -12.69 -0.25
N ARG A 105 -14.30 -13.57 0.76
CA ARG A 105 -13.90 -14.99 0.77
C ARG A 105 -12.39 -15.21 0.66
N THR A 106 -11.61 -14.21 1.02
CA THR A 106 -10.15 -14.23 1.05
C THR A 106 -9.68 -14.45 2.47
N ARG A 107 -8.64 -15.25 2.68
CA ARG A 107 -8.02 -15.45 3.99
C ARG A 107 -7.04 -14.32 4.28
N ASP A 108 -7.08 -13.76 5.48
CA ASP A 108 -6.06 -12.82 5.92
C ASP A 108 -4.82 -13.55 6.45
N ASN A 109 -3.64 -13.04 6.16
CA ASN A 109 -2.36 -13.45 6.73
C ASN A 109 -1.66 -12.22 7.34
N ILE A 110 -2.26 -11.71 8.43
CA ILE A 110 -1.84 -10.50 9.13
C ILE A 110 -1.47 -10.87 10.56
N PRO A 111 -0.22 -10.61 11.03
CA PRO A 111 0.16 -10.91 12.40
C PRO A 111 -0.63 -10.08 13.41
N ARG A 112 -0.99 -10.68 14.53
CA ARG A 112 -1.61 -9.97 15.66
C ARG A 112 -0.58 -9.06 16.35
N LYS A 113 -1.04 -7.91 16.82
CA LYS A 113 -0.24 -7.02 17.67
C LYS A 113 0.08 -7.69 18.99
N ARG A 114 1.24 -7.38 19.58
CA ARG A 114 1.73 -7.97 20.83
C ARG A 114 0.75 -7.82 22.01
N ASN A 115 -0.11 -6.81 21.97
CA ASN A 115 -1.06 -6.50 23.05
C ASN A 115 -2.41 -7.21 22.91
N THR A 116 -2.60 -8.02 21.86
CA THR A 116 -3.82 -8.81 21.65
C THR A 116 -3.75 -10.10 22.42
N LYS A 117 -4.90 -10.57 22.93
CA LYS A 117 -5.03 -11.86 23.62
C LYS A 117 -5.08 -13.04 22.64
N SER A 118 -5.32 -12.79 21.37
CA SER A 118 -5.42 -13.82 20.33
C SER A 118 -4.04 -14.28 19.87
N SER A 119 -3.90 -15.59 19.63
CA SER A 119 -2.65 -16.19 19.10
C SER A 119 -2.46 -15.90 17.61
N ASN A 120 -1.28 -16.22 17.09
CA ASN A 120 -0.94 -16.17 15.67
C ASN A 120 -1.01 -17.56 15.00
N ASP A 121 -1.84 -18.48 15.50
CA ASP A 121 -1.93 -19.87 14.99
C ASP A 121 -2.49 -19.93 13.56
N HIS A 122 -3.20 -18.89 13.13
CA HIS A 122 -3.74 -18.74 11.77
C HIS A 122 -2.68 -18.34 10.74
N MET A 123 -1.48 -17.94 11.19
CA MET A 123 -0.45 -17.37 10.32
C MET A 123 0.28 -18.42 9.50
N ASP A 124 0.34 -18.20 8.19
CA ASP A 124 1.33 -18.82 7.32
C ASP A 124 2.61 -17.99 7.32
N TRP A 125 3.59 -18.40 8.12
CA TRP A 125 4.87 -17.71 8.24
C TRP A 125 5.76 -17.85 7.00
N HIS A 126 5.57 -18.88 6.18
CA HIS A 126 6.30 -19.03 4.92
C HIS A 126 5.80 -17.99 3.91
N LEU A 127 4.49 -17.90 3.73
CA LEU A 127 3.88 -16.89 2.88
C LEU A 127 4.14 -15.47 3.41
N TYR A 128 4.13 -15.27 4.74
CA TYR A 128 4.43 -13.96 5.32
C TYR A 128 5.83 -13.45 4.97
N LYS A 129 6.82 -14.32 4.81
CA LYS A 129 8.18 -13.94 4.35
C LYS A 129 8.18 -13.39 2.92
N VAL A 130 7.25 -13.86 2.08
CA VAL A 130 7.10 -13.39 0.69
C VAL A 130 6.60 -11.95 0.62
N ARG A 131 6.10 -11.38 1.72
CA ARG A 131 5.72 -9.96 1.83
C ARG A 131 6.83 -8.98 1.40
N HIS A 132 8.11 -9.41 1.39
CA HIS A 132 9.20 -8.59 0.82
C HIS A 132 8.94 -8.15 -0.63
N LEU A 133 8.02 -8.79 -1.36
CA LEU A 133 7.65 -8.39 -2.72
C LEU A 133 7.04 -6.97 -2.76
N VAL A 134 6.20 -6.59 -1.79
CA VAL A 134 5.69 -5.22 -1.74
C VAL A 134 6.79 -4.22 -1.35
N GLU A 135 7.74 -4.62 -0.51
CA GLU A 135 8.92 -3.81 -0.18
C GLU A 135 9.80 -3.59 -1.42
N ASN A 136 10.01 -4.66 -2.23
CA ASN A 136 10.71 -4.57 -3.51
C ASN A 136 9.98 -3.67 -4.51
N ALA A 137 8.64 -3.72 -4.56
CA ALA A 137 7.86 -2.83 -5.39
C ALA A 137 8.07 -1.35 -4.99
N PHE A 138 8.09 -1.05 -3.69
CA PHE A 138 8.43 0.28 -3.21
C PHE A 138 9.86 0.70 -3.57
N ALA A 139 10.82 -0.22 -3.48
CA ALA A 139 12.20 0.06 -3.89
C ALA A 139 12.27 0.43 -5.38
N LYS A 140 11.58 -0.34 -6.25
CA LYS A 140 11.47 -0.05 -7.69
C LYS A 140 10.80 1.32 -7.93
N LEU A 141 9.68 1.61 -7.25
CA LEU A 141 9.00 2.90 -7.37
C LEU A 141 9.91 4.07 -6.95
N LYS A 142 10.69 3.92 -5.89
CA LYS A 142 11.61 4.95 -5.38
C LYS A 142 12.84 5.17 -6.25
N ASN A 143 13.13 4.30 -7.24
CA ASN A 143 14.14 4.58 -8.25
C ASN A 143 13.74 5.78 -9.14
N TYR A 144 12.44 6.04 -9.27
CA TYR A 144 11.96 7.26 -9.94
C TYR A 144 12.00 8.43 -8.97
N ARG A 145 12.90 9.39 -9.23
CA ARG A 145 13.11 10.57 -8.37
C ARG A 145 11.81 11.31 -8.05
N ALA A 146 10.92 11.45 -9.04
CA ALA A 146 9.64 12.13 -8.89
C ALA A 146 8.69 11.42 -7.93
N VAL A 147 8.82 10.08 -7.78
CA VAL A 147 8.11 9.28 -6.77
C VAL A 147 8.82 9.35 -5.43
N ALA A 148 10.14 9.17 -5.39
CA ALA A 148 10.95 9.12 -4.16
C ALA A 148 10.87 10.41 -3.33
N THR A 149 10.68 11.56 -4.00
CA THR A 149 10.48 12.86 -3.36
C THR A 149 9.36 13.59 -4.11
N ARG A 150 8.29 13.90 -3.38
CA ARG A 150 7.14 14.60 -3.95
C ARG A 150 7.43 16.09 -4.09
N PHE A 151 7.44 16.58 -5.33
CA PHE A 151 7.52 18.00 -5.68
C PHE A 151 6.16 18.57 -6.06
N ASP A 152 5.20 17.72 -6.42
CA ASP A 152 3.88 18.12 -6.86
C ASP A 152 3.06 18.72 -5.73
N LYS A 153 2.47 19.90 -5.95
CA LYS A 153 1.56 20.55 -5.01
C LYS A 153 0.23 19.81 -4.94
N LEU A 154 -0.33 19.47 -6.10
CA LEU A 154 -1.63 18.81 -6.18
C LEU A 154 -1.50 17.30 -5.96
N LYS A 155 -2.40 16.74 -5.16
CA LYS A 155 -2.51 15.30 -4.94
C LYS A 155 -2.65 14.56 -6.26
N GLN A 156 -3.55 15.04 -7.15
CA GLN A 156 -3.82 14.43 -8.44
C GLN A 156 -2.58 14.35 -9.34
N SER A 157 -1.75 15.40 -9.37
CA SER A 157 -0.51 15.37 -10.16
C SER A 157 0.46 14.30 -9.67
N TYR A 158 0.59 14.19 -8.33
CA TYR A 158 1.44 13.17 -7.74
C TYR A 158 0.87 11.74 -7.93
N GLU A 159 -0.47 11.57 -7.85
CA GLU A 159 -1.13 10.30 -8.20
C GLU A 159 -0.80 9.87 -9.63
N ASN A 160 -0.87 10.79 -10.59
CA ASN A 160 -0.51 10.50 -11.98
C ASN A 160 0.96 10.10 -12.13
N THR A 161 1.86 10.74 -11.39
CA THR A 161 3.30 10.39 -11.37
C THR A 161 3.52 8.97 -10.82
N VAL A 162 2.86 8.61 -9.72
CA VAL A 162 2.94 7.26 -9.13
C VAL A 162 2.31 6.24 -10.08
N ALA A 163 1.15 6.54 -10.66
CA ALA A 163 0.47 5.64 -11.61
C ALA A 163 1.35 5.34 -12.85
N LEU A 164 2.04 6.36 -13.38
CA LEU A 164 2.96 6.18 -14.49
C LEU A 164 4.13 5.27 -14.09
N ALA A 165 4.71 5.46 -12.91
CA ALA A 165 5.79 4.61 -12.40
C ALA A 165 5.33 3.16 -12.20
N CYS A 166 4.10 2.93 -11.69
CA CYS A 166 3.51 1.60 -11.61
C CYS A 166 3.36 0.95 -12.99
N ALA A 167 2.92 1.71 -13.99
CA ALA A 167 2.81 1.21 -15.37
C ALA A 167 4.17 0.80 -15.95
N TYR A 168 5.23 1.54 -15.66
CA TYR A 168 6.60 1.17 -16.06
C TYR A 168 7.08 -0.14 -15.42
N ILE A 169 6.73 -0.39 -14.16
CA ILE A 169 7.07 -1.67 -13.48
C ILE A 169 6.42 -2.83 -14.21
N TRP A 170 5.15 -2.69 -14.65
CA TRP A 170 4.45 -3.71 -15.42
C TRP A 170 5.07 -3.98 -16.79
N LEU A 171 5.53 -2.94 -17.46
CA LEU A 171 6.12 -3.06 -18.79
C LEU A 171 7.52 -3.70 -18.76
N LYS A 172 8.13 -3.85 -17.57
CA LYS A 172 9.50 -4.38 -17.39
C LYS A 172 10.55 -3.67 -18.26
N LEU A 173 10.34 -2.35 -18.48
CA LEU A 173 11.23 -1.48 -19.27
C LEU A 173 12.40 -0.98 -18.40
#